data_0d00e2857b16dd5e911d7f15a929b9ee
#
_entry.id   0d00e2857b16dd5e911d7f15a929b9ee
#
_cell.length_a   1.000
_cell.length_b   1.000
_cell.length_c   1.000
_cell.angle_alpha   90.00
_cell.angle_beta   90.00
_cell.angle_gamma   90.00
#
_symmetry.space_group_name_H-M   'P 1'
#
loop_
_entity.id
_entity.type
_entity.pdbx_description
1 polymer ?
#
loop_
_entity_poly.entity_id
_entity_poly.type
_entity_poly.pdbx_seq_one_letter_code
_entity_poly.pdbx_strand_id
1 'polypeptide(L)'
;MARLNGFTKQQLLDVYRIMFSARALDNKILIMLKQNKGFFHMGCSGHEAAQAAAALTINGGRDWSYPYYRDGAYTLALGMTPRDHLLAFLGRAADPNSGGRQMPMHYSNKSLRIVSQSSATGTQYLQSVGCALTRKLEKNKEVVYVSSGEGTTSQGDFHEALNWACIEKAPVVLHIQDNEYAISTHKSEQTAGSVYSLASGYENLSRYEVDGTNFFETNLAFKQAVERARRGKGPSIIISNVVRLLPHSSSDDQRKYRTPEDLEKDLQRDPIILFKNNCVNENIFTDNDIVKIEKQVNKQIDEDAIWAEDQDHPDANTALNYVYSEENTGTETKLVNKSENIVMVDAINHALHEEMAKNEKM
;
A
#
# COMPACT_ATOMS: atom_id res chain seq x y z
N MET A 1 33.50 -6.21 2.00
CA MET A 1 32.14 -6.65 2.47
C MET A 1 31.46 -7.34 1.32
N ALA A 2 30.88 -8.52 1.55
CA ALA A 2 30.10 -9.25 0.54
C ALA A 2 28.91 -8.41 0.08
N ARG A 3 28.65 -8.40 -1.22
CA ARG A 3 27.53 -7.66 -1.86
C ARG A 3 26.84 -8.55 -2.87
N LEU A 4 25.51 -8.42 -2.95
CA LEU A 4 24.70 -9.06 -3.96
C LEU A 4 23.80 -8.00 -4.61
N ASN A 5 23.87 -7.85 -5.93
CA ASN A 5 23.11 -6.84 -6.70
C ASN A 5 23.23 -5.41 -6.13
N GLY A 6 24.41 -5.04 -5.63
CA GLY A 6 24.68 -3.72 -5.05
C GLY A 6 24.32 -3.56 -3.57
N PHE A 7 23.62 -4.51 -2.96
CA PHE A 7 23.28 -4.50 -1.54
C PHE A 7 24.40 -5.08 -0.69
N THR A 8 24.63 -4.50 0.48
CA THR A 8 25.50 -5.08 1.51
C THR A 8 24.77 -6.21 2.24
N LYS A 9 25.56 -7.10 2.90
CA LYS A 9 24.99 -8.17 3.75
C LYS A 9 23.97 -7.61 4.75
N GLN A 10 24.29 -6.49 5.44
CA GLN A 10 23.39 -5.91 6.45
C GLN A 10 22.06 -5.47 5.84
N GLN A 11 22.08 -4.79 4.70
CA GLN A 11 20.86 -4.39 4.01
C GLN A 11 19.99 -5.59 3.63
N LEU A 12 20.59 -6.69 3.19
CA LEU A 12 19.84 -7.90 2.85
C LEU A 12 19.28 -8.61 4.10
N LEU A 13 20.02 -8.59 5.22
CA LEU A 13 19.51 -9.09 6.50
C LEU A 13 18.32 -8.25 7.00
N ASP A 14 18.34 -6.93 6.79
CA ASP A 14 17.23 -6.04 7.14
C ASP A 14 16.01 -6.32 6.23
N VAL A 15 16.21 -6.54 4.93
CA VAL A 15 15.13 -6.97 4.01
C VAL A 15 14.53 -8.30 4.47
N TYR A 16 15.37 -9.30 4.77
CA TYR A 16 14.90 -10.59 5.25
C TYR A 16 14.10 -10.44 6.55
N ARG A 17 14.57 -9.62 7.47
CA ARG A 17 13.85 -9.31 8.72
C ARG A 17 12.48 -8.71 8.45
N ILE A 18 12.35 -7.76 7.54
CA ILE A 18 11.07 -7.14 7.17
C ILE A 18 10.11 -8.19 6.59
N MET A 19 10.55 -8.94 5.59
CA MET A 19 9.73 -9.96 4.94
C MET A 19 9.28 -11.03 5.94
N PHE A 20 10.21 -11.50 6.79
CA PHE A 20 9.88 -12.50 7.80
C PHE A 20 8.99 -11.94 8.92
N SER A 21 9.15 -10.65 9.29
CA SER A 21 8.27 -9.99 10.27
C SER A 21 6.82 -9.91 9.76
N ALA A 22 6.62 -9.58 8.49
CA ALA A 22 5.30 -9.56 7.89
C ALA A 22 4.64 -10.96 7.92
N ARG A 23 5.37 -12.01 7.54
CA ARG A 23 4.89 -13.39 7.58
C ARG A 23 4.57 -13.86 9.00
N ALA A 24 5.47 -13.59 9.94
CA ALA A 24 5.28 -13.96 11.34
C ALA A 24 4.10 -13.23 11.97
N LEU A 25 3.87 -11.97 11.58
CA LEU A 25 2.71 -11.19 12.01
C LEU A 25 1.41 -11.75 11.44
N ASP A 26 1.34 -12.09 10.14
CA ASP A 26 0.19 -12.79 9.55
C ASP A 26 -0.14 -14.08 10.33
N ASN A 27 0.87 -14.91 10.59
CA ASN A 27 0.70 -16.15 11.33
C ASN A 27 0.20 -15.93 12.76
N LYS A 28 0.75 -14.92 13.48
CA LYS A 28 0.32 -14.56 14.83
C LYS A 28 -1.13 -14.11 14.85
N ILE A 29 -1.52 -13.23 13.92
CA ILE A 29 -2.90 -12.74 13.81
C ILE A 29 -3.88 -13.89 13.52
N LEU A 30 -3.53 -14.83 12.65
CA LEU A 30 -4.34 -16.01 12.37
C LEU A 30 -4.51 -16.91 13.60
N ILE A 31 -3.47 -17.04 14.45
CA ILE A 31 -3.58 -17.75 15.73
C ILE A 31 -4.53 -17.01 16.69
N MET A 32 -4.40 -15.68 16.78
CA MET A 32 -5.26 -14.86 17.63
C MET A 32 -6.73 -14.91 17.19
N LEU A 33 -7.00 -14.92 15.87
CA LEU A 33 -8.35 -15.10 15.33
C LEU A 33 -8.97 -16.44 15.74
N LYS A 34 -8.19 -17.55 15.71
CA LYS A 34 -8.66 -18.86 16.20
C LYS A 34 -8.96 -18.86 17.70
N GLN A 35 -8.41 -17.91 18.45
CA GLN A 35 -8.68 -17.68 19.87
C GLN A 35 -9.84 -16.69 20.10
N ASN A 36 -10.56 -16.29 19.05
CA ASN A 36 -11.61 -15.26 19.06
C ASN A 36 -11.11 -13.89 19.53
N LYS A 37 -9.84 -13.57 19.26
CA LYS A 37 -9.24 -12.26 19.50
C LYS A 37 -9.15 -11.50 18.18
N GLY A 38 -9.58 -10.24 18.20
CA GLY A 38 -9.61 -9.38 17.01
C GLY A 38 -10.78 -9.67 16.05
N PHE A 39 -10.81 -8.98 14.93
CA PHE A 39 -12.01 -8.91 14.10
C PHE A 39 -11.85 -9.50 12.70
N PHE A 40 -10.76 -9.20 12.01
CA PHE A 40 -10.58 -9.52 10.60
C PHE A 40 -9.12 -9.48 10.19
N HIS A 41 -8.74 -10.26 9.16
CA HIS A 41 -7.38 -10.23 8.62
C HIS A 41 -7.34 -10.54 7.12
N MET A 42 -6.50 -9.80 6.41
CA MET A 42 -6.08 -10.06 5.04
C MET A 42 -4.55 -10.06 4.97
N GLY A 43 -3.96 -11.25 5.03
CA GLY A 43 -2.50 -11.39 5.08
C GLY A 43 -1.80 -11.02 3.77
N CYS A 44 -0.54 -10.62 3.89
CA CYS A 44 0.33 -10.30 2.75
C CYS A 44 1.25 -11.47 2.34
N SER A 45 1.07 -12.64 2.93
CA SER A 45 1.90 -13.82 2.67
C SER A 45 1.94 -14.18 1.19
N GLY A 46 3.15 -14.15 0.61
CA GLY A 46 3.42 -14.33 -0.82
C GLY A 46 3.70 -13.03 -1.59
N HIS A 47 3.49 -11.87 -0.99
CA HIS A 47 3.73 -10.55 -1.58
C HIS A 47 4.96 -9.84 -0.98
N GLU A 48 5.59 -10.38 0.04
CA GLU A 48 6.57 -9.70 0.89
C GLU A 48 7.78 -9.18 0.11
N ALA A 49 8.26 -9.94 -0.89
CA ALA A 49 9.43 -9.53 -1.67
C ALA A 49 9.13 -8.29 -2.53
N ALA A 50 7.98 -8.27 -3.23
CA ALA A 50 7.56 -7.14 -4.05
C ALA A 50 7.34 -5.88 -3.18
N GLN A 51 6.71 -6.05 -2.03
CA GLN A 51 6.40 -4.96 -1.11
C GLN A 51 7.65 -4.38 -0.45
N ALA A 52 8.56 -5.21 0.05
CA ALA A 52 9.84 -4.76 0.59
C ALA A 52 10.70 -4.07 -0.49
N ALA A 53 10.70 -4.63 -1.71
CA ALA A 53 11.42 -4.06 -2.85
C ALA A 53 10.92 -2.65 -3.22
N ALA A 54 9.60 -2.44 -3.21
CA ALA A 54 8.98 -1.15 -3.47
C ALA A 54 9.32 -0.14 -2.36
N ALA A 55 9.08 -0.52 -1.10
CA ALA A 55 9.24 0.37 0.05
C ALA A 55 10.66 0.92 0.19
N LEU A 56 11.70 0.13 -0.12
CA LEU A 56 13.10 0.58 -0.08
C LEU A 56 13.45 1.68 -1.08
N THR A 57 12.57 2.00 -2.02
CA THR A 57 12.77 3.08 -2.99
C THR A 57 11.97 4.33 -2.65
N ILE A 58 11.04 4.22 -1.72
CA ILE A 58 10.18 5.30 -1.23
C ILE A 58 10.74 5.85 0.08
N ASN A 59 10.79 7.15 0.20
CA ASN A 59 11.27 7.81 1.41
C ASN A 59 10.09 8.10 2.34
N GLY A 60 9.84 7.23 3.32
CA GLY A 60 8.82 7.45 4.34
C GLY A 60 8.96 8.83 5.00
N GLY A 61 7.84 9.53 5.21
CA GLY A 61 7.81 10.90 5.74
C GLY A 61 8.18 12.00 4.74
N ARG A 62 8.62 11.65 3.53
CA ARG A 62 8.86 12.59 2.44
C ARG A 62 7.97 12.31 1.22
N ASP A 63 8.03 11.11 0.69
CA ASP A 63 7.16 10.66 -0.39
C ASP A 63 5.78 10.31 0.16
N TRP A 64 4.78 10.24 -0.70
CA TRP A 64 3.41 9.92 -0.31
C TRP A 64 3.07 8.50 -0.71
N SER A 65 2.33 7.80 0.14
CA SER A 65 1.95 6.41 -0.07
C SER A 65 0.44 6.22 0.05
N TYR A 66 -0.13 5.56 -0.95
CA TYR A 66 -1.52 5.13 -1.02
C TYR A 66 -1.55 3.59 -1.12
N PRO A 67 -1.19 2.90 -0.03
CA PRO A 67 -1.16 1.43 -0.02
C PRO A 67 -2.57 0.85 -0.07
N TYR A 68 -2.70 -0.42 -0.48
CA TYR A 68 -3.95 -1.14 -0.30
C TYR A 68 -3.86 -2.11 0.89
N TYR A 69 -4.99 -2.75 1.20
CA TYR A 69 -5.13 -3.56 2.43
C TYR A 69 -4.08 -4.68 2.59
N ARG A 70 -3.53 -5.21 1.48
CA ARG A 70 -2.54 -6.30 1.53
C ARG A 70 -1.11 -5.82 1.71
N ASP A 71 -0.85 -4.53 1.75
CA ASP A 71 0.51 -3.94 1.81
C ASP A 71 1.18 -4.03 3.20
N GLY A 72 0.99 -5.14 3.92
CA GLY A 72 1.54 -5.33 5.26
C GLY A 72 3.08 -5.20 5.32
N ALA A 73 3.80 -5.89 4.44
CA ALA A 73 5.26 -5.82 4.40
C ALA A 73 5.75 -4.45 3.90
N TYR A 74 5.02 -3.80 3.00
CA TYR A 74 5.34 -2.45 2.53
C TYR A 74 5.28 -1.43 3.68
N THR A 75 4.21 -1.44 4.47
CA THR A 75 4.02 -0.50 5.58
C THR A 75 5.02 -0.73 6.71
N LEU A 76 5.35 -1.99 7.01
CA LEU A 76 6.43 -2.35 7.94
C LEU A 76 7.79 -1.82 7.44
N ALA A 77 8.08 -1.97 6.14
CA ALA A 77 9.32 -1.49 5.55
C ALA A 77 9.43 0.04 5.54
N LEU A 78 8.31 0.77 5.47
CA LEU A 78 8.28 2.23 5.59
C LEU A 78 8.47 2.72 7.03
N GLY A 79 8.30 1.86 8.03
CA GLY A 79 8.52 2.22 9.43
C GLY A 79 7.31 2.07 10.35
N MET A 80 6.16 1.56 9.87
CA MET A 80 5.12 1.06 10.78
C MET A 80 5.66 -0.15 11.55
N THR A 81 5.16 -0.35 12.74
CA THR A 81 5.62 -1.43 13.64
C THR A 81 4.61 -2.59 13.71
N PRO A 82 5.03 -3.80 14.10
CA PRO A 82 4.08 -4.88 14.40
C PRO A 82 3.01 -4.48 15.42
N ARG A 83 3.35 -3.60 16.39
CA ARG A 83 2.37 -3.05 17.36
C ARG A 83 1.28 -2.26 16.67
N ASP A 84 1.62 -1.41 15.70
CA ASP A 84 0.63 -0.61 14.97
C ASP A 84 -0.39 -1.50 14.25
N HIS A 85 0.08 -2.58 13.62
CA HIS A 85 -0.79 -3.56 12.97
C HIS A 85 -1.64 -4.34 13.98
N LEU A 86 -1.08 -4.74 15.11
CA LEU A 86 -1.78 -5.48 16.15
C LEU A 86 -2.84 -4.61 16.85
N LEU A 87 -2.55 -3.33 17.11
CA LEU A 87 -3.52 -2.38 17.65
C LEU A 87 -4.71 -2.20 16.73
N ALA A 88 -4.47 -2.05 15.42
CA ALA A 88 -5.53 -1.98 14.41
C ALA A 88 -6.34 -3.29 14.36
N PHE A 89 -5.66 -4.45 14.36
CA PHE A 89 -6.30 -5.76 14.35
C PHE A 89 -7.22 -5.97 15.56
N LEU A 90 -6.80 -5.50 16.74
CA LEU A 90 -7.54 -5.61 18.00
C LEU A 90 -8.55 -4.46 18.21
N GLY A 91 -8.58 -3.46 17.33
CA GLY A 91 -9.44 -2.27 17.47
C GLY A 91 -9.15 -1.48 18.73
N ARG A 92 -7.88 -1.22 19.05
CA ARG A 92 -7.47 -0.52 20.28
C ARG A 92 -7.47 1.00 20.12
N ALA A 93 -7.69 1.72 21.22
CA ALA A 93 -7.69 3.19 21.23
C ALA A 93 -6.35 3.78 20.76
N ALA A 94 -5.24 3.11 21.07
CA ALA A 94 -3.89 3.50 20.68
C ALA A 94 -3.54 3.17 19.20
N ASP A 95 -4.48 2.64 18.40
CA ASP A 95 -4.26 2.37 16.98
C ASP A 95 -3.92 3.67 16.23
N PRO A 96 -2.71 3.79 15.63
CA PRO A 96 -2.29 5.01 14.95
C PRO A 96 -3.02 5.25 13.63
N ASN A 97 -3.68 4.22 13.07
CA ASN A 97 -4.42 4.36 11.82
C ASN A 97 -5.75 5.12 12.02
N SER A 98 -6.49 4.77 13.06
CA SER A 98 -7.83 5.32 13.25
C SER A 98 -8.32 5.37 14.70
N GLY A 99 -7.50 4.96 15.68
CA GLY A 99 -7.95 4.79 17.06
C GLY A 99 -9.04 3.71 17.18
N GLY A 100 -8.92 2.63 16.42
CA GLY A 100 -9.87 1.51 16.41
C GLY A 100 -11.19 1.78 15.67
N ARG A 101 -11.30 2.86 14.86
CA ARG A 101 -12.54 3.24 14.16
C ARG A 101 -12.69 2.60 12.79
N GLN A 102 -11.57 2.25 12.14
CA GLN A 102 -11.58 1.58 10.83
C GLN A 102 -11.39 0.09 10.97
N MET A 103 -11.80 -0.65 9.95
CA MET A 103 -11.47 -2.05 9.79
C MET A 103 -9.95 -2.24 9.73
N PRO A 104 -9.39 -3.33 10.27
CA PRO A 104 -7.97 -3.64 10.12
C PRO A 104 -7.51 -3.59 8.66
N MET A 105 -6.22 -3.37 8.44
CA MET A 105 -5.56 -3.21 7.13
C MET A 105 -5.99 -1.97 6.34
N HIS A 106 -6.60 -0.97 7.00
CA HIS A 106 -6.82 0.36 6.46
C HIS A 106 -5.71 1.26 6.99
N TYR A 107 -4.54 1.17 6.36
CA TYR A 107 -3.33 1.84 6.82
C TYR A 107 -3.45 3.36 6.75
N SER A 108 -2.96 4.04 7.78
CA SER A 108 -2.85 5.47 7.85
C SER A 108 -1.72 5.86 8.81
N ASN A 109 -0.81 6.72 8.38
CA ASN A 109 0.23 7.24 9.26
C ASN A 109 0.72 8.59 8.77
N LYS A 110 0.37 9.65 9.50
CA LYS A 110 0.70 11.04 9.12
C LYS A 110 2.20 11.28 9.03
N SER A 111 2.99 10.75 9.97
CA SER A 111 4.45 10.96 10.01
C SER A 111 5.17 10.27 8.86
N LEU A 112 4.67 9.12 8.40
CA LEU A 112 5.18 8.37 7.26
C LEU A 112 4.54 8.79 5.93
N ARG A 113 3.58 9.73 5.96
CA ARG A 113 2.77 10.14 4.80
C ARG A 113 2.05 8.97 4.11
N ILE A 114 1.57 8.05 4.93
CA ILE A 114 0.64 7.01 4.49
C ILE A 114 -0.76 7.60 4.61
N VAL A 115 -1.43 7.74 3.47
CA VAL A 115 -2.77 8.33 3.39
C VAL A 115 -3.82 7.30 3.74
N SER A 116 -4.84 7.71 4.50
CA SER A 116 -5.95 6.83 4.89
C SER A 116 -6.57 6.15 3.69
N GLN A 117 -6.63 4.84 3.75
CA GLN A 117 -7.18 4.02 2.68
C GLN A 117 -8.71 3.99 2.75
N SER A 118 -9.35 4.01 1.60
CA SER A 118 -10.77 3.71 1.44
C SER A 118 -11.01 2.20 1.36
N SER A 119 -12.15 1.72 1.88
CA SER A 119 -12.59 0.33 1.68
C SER A 119 -13.05 0.05 0.26
N ALA A 120 -13.57 1.06 -0.46
CA ALA A 120 -13.89 0.94 -1.88
C ALA A 120 -12.59 0.87 -2.69
N THR A 121 -12.32 -0.29 -3.29
CA THR A 121 -11.08 -0.52 -4.05
C THR A 121 -11.05 0.34 -5.31
N GLY A 122 -9.89 0.92 -5.62
CA GLY A 122 -9.66 1.76 -6.80
C GLY A 122 -9.70 3.26 -6.54
N THR A 123 -10.42 3.73 -5.52
CA THR A 123 -10.53 5.16 -5.22
C THR A 123 -9.19 5.84 -4.95
N GLN A 124 -8.22 5.11 -4.43
CA GLN A 124 -6.87 5.62 -4.15
C GLN A 124 -6.10 6.07 -5.41
N TYR A 125 -6.47 5.58 -6.59
CA TYR A 125 -5.79 5.93 -7.83
C TYR A 125 -5.92 7.41 -8.19
N LEU A 126 -7.15 7.91 -8.30
CA LEU A 126 -7.39 9.32 -8.61
C LEU A 126 -6.86 10.24 -7.51
N GLN A 127 -7.02 9.85 -6.24
CA GLN A 127 -6.46 10.60 -5.10
C GLN A 127 -4.94 10.71 -5.20
N SER A 128 -4.24 9.64 -5.56
CA SER A 128 -2.78 9.61 -5.71
C SER A 128 -2.30 10.51 -6.85
N VAL A 129 -3.03 10.54 -7.97
CA VAL A 129 -2.71 11.45 -9.10
C VAL A 129 -2.90 12.89 -8.68
N GLY A 130 -4.01 13.25 -8.01
CA GLY A 130 -4.23 14.60 -7.48
C GLY A 130 -3.12 15.06 -6.53
N CYS A 131 -2.68 14.17 -5.63
CA CYS A 131 -1.53 14.42 -4.77
C CYS A 131 -0.26 14.66 -5.58
N ALA A 132 0.03 13.81 -6.57
CA ALA A 132 1.21 13.93 -7.42
C ALA A 132 1.23 15.25 -8.22
N LEU A 133 0.07 15.70 -8.70
CA LEU A 133 -0.05 16.98 -9.41
C LEU A 133 0.24 18.16 -8.49
N THR A 134 -0.28 18.14 -7.26
CA THR A 134 0.04 19.19 -6.27
C THR A 134 1.55 19.25 -6.02
N ARG A 135 2.22 18.10 -5.86
CA ARG A 135 3.69 18.05 -5.68
C ARG A 135 4.44 18.61 -6.90
N LYS A 136 3.95 18.32 -8.09
CA LYS A 136 4.50 18.85 -9.34
C LYS A 136 4.33 20.38 -9.43
N LEU A 137 3.15 20.91 -9.10
CA LEU A 137 2.86 22.35 -9.09
C LEU A 137 3.75 23.09 -8.08
N GLU A 138 3.99 22.51 -6.92
CA GLU A 138 4.90 23.06 -5.90
C GLU A 138 6.39 22.90 -6.26
N LYS A 139 6.70 22.32 -7.43
CA LYS A 139 8.07 22.09 -7.95
C LYS A 139 8.95 21.27 -6.98
N ASN A 140 8.34 20.45 -6.14
CA ASN A 140 9.11 19.55 -5.30
C ASN A 140 9.40 18.22 -6.03
N LYS A 141 10.30 17.42 -5.47
CA LYS A 141 10.73 16.16 -6.07
C LYS A 141 10.14 14.95 -5.34
N GLU A 142 9.03 15.12 -4.65
CA GLU A 142 8.33 14.03 -3.98
C GLU A 142 7.69 13.13 -5.03
N VAL A 143 7.63 11.83 -4.70
CA VAL A 143 7.00 10.81 -5.53
C VAL A 143 5.78 10.29 -4.79
N VAL A 144 4.76 9.92 -5.53
CA VAL A 144 3.57 9.29 -4.97
C VAL A 144 3.55 7.82 -5.38
N TYR A 145 3.50 6.95 -4.40
CA TYR A 145 3.29 5.52 -4.58
C TYR A 145 1.80 5.20 -4.39
N VAL A 146 1.26 4.36 -5.26
CA VAL A 146 -0.09 3.80 -5.11
C VAL A 146 -0.09 2.34 -5.52
N SER A 147 -0.80 1.50 -4.76
CA SER A 147 -0.83 0.06 -5.01
C SER A 147 -2.24 -0.51 -5.01
N SER A 148 -2.37 -1.65 -5.67
CA SER A 148 -3.53 -2.53 -5.58
C SER A 148 -3.21 -3.96 -6.03
N GLY A 149 -4.19 -4.85 -5.89
CA GLY A 149 -4.22 -6.12 -6.64
C GLY A 149 -4.71 -5.90 -8.08
N GLU A 150 -4.51 -6.90 -8.93
CA GLU A 150 -4.93 -6.90 -10.34
C GLU A 150 -6.45 -6.74 -10.49
N GLY A 151 -7.22 -7.31 -9.55
CA GLY A 151 -8.68 -7.20 -9.56
C GLY A 151 -9.21 -5.77 -9.55
N THR A 152 -8.50 -4.88 -8.86
CA THR A 152 -8.86 -3.46 -8.77
C THR A 152 -8.70 -2.72 -10.09
N THR A 153 -7.89 -3.23 -11.02
CA THR A 153 -7.69 -2.58 -12.33
C THR A 153 -8.92 -2.59 -13.23
N SER A 154 -9.97 -3.33 -12.85
CA SER A 154 -11.27 -3.28 -13.53
C SER A 154 -12.13 -2.07 -13.15
N GLN A 155 -11.73 -1.28 -12.15
CA GLN A 155 -12.44 -0.06 -11.75
C GLN A 155 -12.16 1.07 -12.76
N GLY A 156 -13.19 1.90 -13.02
CA GLY A 156 -13.06 3.07 -13.89
C GLY A 156 -11.96 4.03 -13.44
N ASP A 157 -11.87 4.28 -12.14
CA ASP A 157 -10.87 5.15 -11.51
C ASP A 157 -9.42 4.78 -11.89
N PHE A 158 -9.12 3.49 -12.10
CA PHE A 158 -7.80 3.05 -12.55
C PHE A 158 -7.46 3.60 -13.93
N HIS A 159 -8.39 3.47 -14.87
CA HIS A 159 -8.19 3.92 -16.26
C HIS A 159 -8.14 5.44 -16.37
N GLU A 160 -9.00 6.12 -15.63
CA GLU A 160 -9.02 7.58 -15.56
C GLU A 160 -7.73 8.13 -14.95
N ALA A 161 -7.26 7.50 -13.86
CA ALA A 161 -6.01 7.89 -13.21
C ALA A 161 -4.79 7.68 -14.12
N LEU A 162 -4.71 6.55 -14.86
CA LEU A 162 -3.65 6.33 -15.84
C LEU A 162 -3.64 7.40 -16.92
N ASN A 163 -4.81 7.69 -17.49
CA ASN A 163 -4.95 8.72 -18.53
C ASN A 163 -4.49 10.09 -18.01
N TRP A 164 -5.02 10.51 -16.87
CA TRP A 164 -4.70 11.79 -16.28
C TRP A 164 -3.22 11.90 -15.87
N ALA A 165 -2.69 10.89 -15.21
CA ALA A 165 -1.27 10.85 -14.83
C ALA A 165 -0.33 10.97 -16.05
N CYS A 166 -0.70 10.33 -17.17
CA CYS A 166 0.09 10.36 -18.41
C CYS A 166 0.04 11.71 -19.13
N ILE A 167 -1.14 12.34 -19.22
CA ILE A 167 -1.32 13.69 -19.77
C ILE A 167 -0.44 14.66 -19.01
N GLU A 168 -0.52 14.62 -17.69
CA GLU A 168 0.16 15.55 -16.80
C GLU A 168 1.63 15.18 -16.53
N LYS A 169 2.10 14.02 -16.97
CA LYS A 169 3.42 13.47 -16.57
C LYS A 169 3.61 13.51 -15.05
N ALA A 170 2.57 13.10 -14.31
CA ALA A 170 2.55 13.14 -12.85
C ALA A 170 3.63 12.24 -12.24
N PRO A 171 4.30 12.65 -11.13
CA PRO A 171 5.33 11.85 -10.48
C PRO A 171 4.72 10.73 -9.61
N VAL A 172 3.96 9.83 -10.24
CA VAL A 172 3.29 8.69 -9.58
C VAL A 172 3.87 7.36 -10.07
N VAL A 173 4.02 6.41 -9.15
CA VAL A 173 4.39 5.02 -9.41
C VAL A 173 3.22 4.13 -8.96
N LEU A 174 2.59 3.48 -9.95
CA LEU A 174 1.49 2.55 -9.73
C LEU A 174 2.07 1.12 -9.60
N HIS A 175 1.73 0.44 -8.53
CA HIS A 175 2.15 -0.94 -8.25
C HIS A 175 0.95 -1.87 -8.28
N ILE A 176 0.92 -2.77 -9.25
CA ILE A 176 -0.10 -3.81 -9.35
C ILE A 176 0.52 -5.13 -8.89
N GLN A 177 -0.03 -5.69 -7.82
CA GLN A 177 0.41 -6.97 -7.26
C GLN A 177 -0.53 -8.06 -7.78
N ASP A 178 -0.13 -8.65 -8.92
CA ASP A 178 -0.92 -9.68 -9.62
C ASP A 178 -0.68 -11.05 -8.98
N ASN A 179 -1.65 -11.52 -8.21
CA ASN A 179 -1.68 -12.85 -7.61
C ASN A 179 -2.67 -13.79 -8.29
N GLU A 180 -3.15 -13.41 -9.47
CA GLU A 180 -4.06 -14.12 -10.35
C GLU A 180 -5.52 -14.21 -9.87
N TYR A 181 -5.86 -13.72 -8.66
CA TYR A 181 -7.21 -13.89 -8.10
C TYR A 181 -7.77 -12.63 -7.43
N ALA A 182 -8.89 -12.14 -7.94
CA ALA A 182 -9.74 -11.17 -7.25
C ALA A 182 -10.78 -11.94 -6.39
N ILE A 183 -10.47 -12.13 -5.11
CA ILE A 183 -11.19 -13.03 -4.19
C ILE A 183 -11.15 -14.45 -4.78
N SER A 184 -12.21 -14.88 -5.47
CA SER A 184 -12.38 -16.19 -6.12
C SER A 184 -12.37 -16.15 -7.64
N THR A 185 -12.38 -14.95 -8.25
CA THR A 185 -12.38 -14.77 -9.71
C THR A 185 -10.96 -14.76 -10.23
N HIS A 186 -10.63 -15.70 -11.11
CA HIS A 186 -9.32 -15.75 -11.76
C HIS A 186 -9.18 -14.60 -12.77
N LYS A 187 -7.96 -14.05 -12.89
CA LYS A 187 -7.69 -12.90 -13.77
C LYS A 187 -8.11 -13.06 -15.22
N SER A 188 -8.12 -14.29 -15.76
CA SER A 188 -8.57 -14.56 -17.11
C SER A 188 -10.06 -14.37 -17.33
N GLU A 189 -10.85 -14.37 -16.26
CA GLU A 189 -12.29 -14.11 -16.30
C GLU A 189 -12.60 -12.62 -16.10
N GLN A 190 -11.60 -11.82 -15.70
CA GLN A 190 -11.76 -10.43 -15.32
C GLN A 190 -11.12 -9.46 -16.30
N THR A 191 -9.95 -9.79 -16.86
CA THR A 191 -9.15 -8.87 -17.68
C THR A 191 -8.94 -9.45 -19.06
N ALA A 192 -9.31 -8.71 -20.11
CA ALA A 192 -9.02 -9.08 -21.49
C ALA A 192 -7.51 -8.91 -21.78
N GLY A 193 -6.77 -10.00 -21.69
CA GLY A 193 -5.31 -10.03 -21.80
C GLY A 193 -4.63 -9.85 -20.43
N SER A 194 -3.68 -8.93 -20.33
CA SER A 194 -2.97 -8.64 -19.10
C SER A 194 -3.03 -7.14 -18.77
N VAL A 195 -2.83 -6.78 -17.50
CA VAL A 195 -2.73 -5.37 -17.10
C VAL A 195 -1.57 -4.68 -17.83
N TYR A 196 -0.47 -5.41 -18.08
CA TYR A 196 0.66 -4.88 -18.84
C TYR A 196 0.28 -4.53 -20.30
N SER A 197 -0.48 -5.40 -20.98
CA SER A 197 -0.95 -5.14 -22.33
C SER A 197 -2.02 -4.04 -22.36
N LEU A 198 -2.94 -4.03 -21.40
CA LEU A 198 -3.98 -3.01 -21.26
C LEU A 198 -3.37 -1.61 -21.10
N ALA A 199 -2.30 -1.49 -20.35
CA ALA A 199 -1.60 -0.23 -20.14
C ALA A 199 -0.74 0.23 -21.34
N SER A 200 -0.73 -0.52 -22.47
CA SER A 200 0.13 -0.22 -23.63
C SER A 200 -0.28 1.01 -24.44
N GLY A 201 -1.56 1.39 -24.37
CA GLY A 201 -2.09 2.51 -25.12
C GLY A 201 -1.84 3.90 -24.51
N TYR A 202 -1.31 3.98 -23.29
CA TYR A 202 -1.06 5.27 -22.63
C TYR A 202 0.33 5.82 -22.97
N GLU A 203 0.36 6.93 -23.65
CA GLU A 203 1.60 7.66 -23.91
C GLU A 203 2.21 8.22 -22.63
N ASN A 204 3.53 8.38 -22.59
CA ASN A 204 4.30 8.84 -21.42
C ASN A 204 4.33 7.86 -20.23
N LEU A 205 3.66 6.72 -20.28
CA LEU A 205 3.71 5.69 -19.26
C LEU A 205 4.91 4.76 -19.46
N SER A 206 5.74 4.60 -18.42
CA SER A 206 6.74 3.53 -18.39
C SER A 206 6.13 2.30 -17.77
N ARG A 207 6.30 1.13 -18.42
CA ARG A 207 5.69 -0.13 -17.97
C ARG A 207 6.77 -1.14 -17.64
N TYR A 208 6.60 -1.82 -16.52
CA TYR A 208 7.46 -2.91 -16.06
C TYR A 208 6.58 -4.10 -15.68
N GLU A 209 6.99 -5.29 -16.09
CA GLU A 209 6.42 -6.54 -15.62
C GLU A 209 7.57 -7.38 -15.07
N VAL A 210 7.44 -7.84 -13.81
CA VAL A 210 8.51 -8.47 -13.04
C VAL A 210 7.99 -9.69 -12.29
N ASP A 211 8.88 -10.62 -11.98
CA ASP A 211 8.60 -11.65 -11.00
C ASP A 211 8.60 -11.02 -9.60
N GLY A 212 7.41 -10.79 -9.05
CA GLY A 212 7.21 -10.18 -7.73
C GLY A 212 7.70 -11.04 -6.56
N THR A 213 8.01 -12.32 -6.79
CA THR A 213 8.66 -13.19 -5.80
C THR A 213 10.18 -13.00 -5.77
N ASN A 214 10.74 -12.31 -6.79
CA ASN A 214 12.14 -11.95 -6.89
C ASN A 214 12.37 -10.49 -6.41
N PHE A 215 12.85 -10.36 -5.18
CA PHE A 215 13.15 -9.05 -4.59
C PHE A 215 14.08 -8.18 -5.46
N PHE A 216 15.14 -8.75 -6.03
CA PHE A 216 16.16 -8.00 -6.75
C PHE A 216 15.65 -7.42 -8.07
N GLU A 217 14.93 -8.22 -8.82
CA GLU A 217 14.31 -7.80 -10.07
C GLU A 217 13.28 -6.69 -9.82
N THR A 218 12.39 -6.91 -8.86
CA THR A 218 11.37 -5.94 -8.47
C THR A 218 11.99 -4.63 -7.98
N ASN A 219 13.02 -4.69 -7.13
CA ASN A 219 13.68 -3.48 -6.63
C ASN A 219 14.37 -2.68 -7.75
N LEU A 220 14.94 -3.34 -8.75
CA LEU A 220 15.52 -2.67 -9.90
C LEU A 220 14.45 -1.88 -10.69
N ALA A 221 13.29 -2.50 -10.94
CA ALA A 221 12.17 -1.83 -11.62
C ALA A 221 11.66 -0.62 -10.83
N PHE A 222 11.51 -0.75 -9.51
CA PHE A 222 11.10 0.37 -8.64
C PHE A 222 12.12 1.49 -8.61
N LYS A 223 13.42 1.19 -8.53
CA LYS A 223 14.46 2.23 -8.61
C LYS A 223 14.34 3.05 -9.90
N GLN A 224 14.16 2.38 -11.03
CA GLN A 224 14.02 3.05 -12.33
C GLN A 224 12.73 3.89 -12.39
N ALA A 225 11.61 3.35 -11.92
CA ALA A 225 10.32 4.04 -11.89
C ALA A 225 10.32 5.28 -10.99
N VAL A 226 10.83 5.14 -9.77
CA VAL A 226 10.93 6.25 -8.81
C VAL A 226 11.88 7.32 -9.31
N GLU A 227 13.03 6.95 -9.87
CA GLU A 227 13.96 7.93 -10.44
C GLU A 227 13.34 8.67 -11.62
N ARG A 228 12.61 7.96 -12.51
CA ARG A 228 11.86 8.55 -13.60
C ARG A 228 10.86 9.60 -13.10
N ALA A 229 10.06 9.25 -12.09
CA ALA A 229 9.08 10.14 -11.47
C ALA A 229 9.75 11.38 -10.86
N ARG A 230 10.82 11.20 -10.05
CA ARG A 230 11.58 12.33 -9.45
C ARG A 230 12.19 13.28 -10.47
N ARG A 231 12.52 12.78 -11.65
CA ARG A 231 13.03 13.59 -12.77
C ARG A 231 11.93 14.27 -13.59
N GLY A 232 10.65 14.11 -13.20
CA GLY A 232 9.50 14.68 -13.92
C GLY A 232 9.27 14.08 -15.31
N LYS A 233 9.73 12.84 -15.53
CA LYS A 233 9.59 12.16 -16.83
C LYS A 233 8.25 11.44 -16.99
N GLY A 234 7.35 11.56 -16.02
CA GLY A 234 6.01 11.00 -16.02
C GLY A 234 5.86 9.71 -15.20
N PRO A 235 4.66 9.13 -15.19
CA PRO A 235 4.29 7.99 -14.37
C PRO A 235 4.96 6.69 -14.83
N SER A 236 4.94 5.72 -13.93
CA SER A 236 5.30 4.34 -14.24
C SER A 236 4.26 3.40 -13.64
N ILE A 237 4.02 2.28 -14.31
CA ILE A 237 3.26 1.14 -13.76
C ILE A 237 4.17 -0.06 -13.66
N ILE A 238 4.13 -0.74 -12.51
CA ILE A 238 4.89 -1.97 -12.25
C ILE A 238 3.89 -3.06 -11.92
N ILE A 239 3.87 -4.10 -12.73
CA ILE A 239 3.09 -5.30 -12.51
C ILE A 239 4.04 -6.34 -11.90
N SER A 240 3.83 -6.67 -10.64
CA SER A 240 4.58 -7.69 -9.92
C SER A 240 3.76 -8.97 -9.88
N ASN A 241 4.21 -10.00 -10.61
CA ASN A 241 3.59 -11.31 -10.59
C ASN A 241 3.95 -12.03 -9.29
N VAL A 242 3.08 -11.93 -8.30
CA VAL A 242 3.23 -12.47 -6.93
C VAL A 242 2.40 -13.75 -6.75
N VAL A 243 2.45 -14.33 -5.56
CA VAL A 243 1.62 -15.48 -5.19
C VAL A 243 0.76 -15.15 -3.97
N ARG A 244 -0.39 -15.79 -3.83
CA ARG A 244 -1.25 -15.64 -2.66
C ARG A 244 -1.26 -16.93 -1.86
N LEU A 245 -0.40 -17.00 -0.83
CA LEU A 245 -0.22 -18.20 0.00
C LEU A 245 -1.33 -18.43 1.01
N LEU A 246 -2.06 -17.37 1.39
CA LEU A 246 -3.21 -17.42 2.30
C LEU A 246 -4.52 -17.21 1.53
N PRO A 247 -5.67 -17.60 2.08
CA PRO A 247 -6.98 -17.20 1.55
C PRO A 247 -7.07 -15.69 1.37
N HIS A 248 -8.03 -15.23 0.58
CA HIS A 248 -8.23 -13.79 0.35
C HIS A 248 -8.32 -13.00 1.67
N SER A 249 -9.06 -13.54 2.61
CA SER A 249 -9.22 -12.99 3.96
C SER A 249 -9.46 -14.11 4.98
N SER A 250 -9.51 -13.73 6.26
CA SER A 250 -9.81 -14.68 7.35
C SER A 250 -11.20 -15.35 7.28
N SER A 251 -12.12 -14.81 6.49
CA SER A 251 -13.45 -15.37 6.25
C SER A 251 -13.57 -16.20 4.96
N ASP A 252 -12.48 -16.32 4.20
CA ASP A 252 -12.43 -17.04 2.92
C ASP A 252 -11.84 -18.44 3.05
N ASP A 253 -12.28 -19.36 2.19
CA ASP A 253 -11.71 -20.69 2.01
C ASP A 253 -11.35 -20.91 0.55
N GLN A 254 -10.09 -20.64 0.21
CA GLN A 254 -9.59 -20.73 -1.15
C GLN A 254 -9.64 -22.15 -1.76
N ARG A 255 -9.79 -23.19 -0.96
CA ARG A 255 -9.95 -24.58 -1.45
C ARG A 255 -11.28 -24.80 -2.21
N LYS A 256 -12.22 -23.87 -2.10
CA LYS A 256 -13.50 -23.90 -2.83
C LYS A 256 -13.36 -23.52 -4.31
N TYR A 257 -12.28 -22.83 -4.69
CA TYR A 257 -12.10 -22.29 -6.04
C TYR A 257 -10.68 -22.45 -6.58
N ARG A 258 -9.73 -22.95 -5.77
CA ARG A 258 -8.36 -23.27 -6.20
C ARG A 258 -8.08 -24.75 -6.03
N THR A 259 -7.40 -25.35 -7.00
CA THR A 259 -7.01 -26.76 -6.90
C THR A 259 -5.82 -26.96 -5.96
N PRO A 260 -5.60 -28.18 -5.42
CA PRO A 260 -4.41 -28.48 -4.64
C PRO A 260 -3.10 -28.20 -5.42
N GLU A 261 -3.09 -28.49 -6.71
CA GLU A 261 -1.95 -28.28 -7.60
C GLU A 261 -1.61 -26.79 -7.76
N ASP A 262 -2.64 -25.94 -7.84
CA ASP A 262 -2.50 -24.48 -7.87
C ASP A 262 -1.85 -23.94 -6.57
N LEU A 263 -2.33 -24.44 -5.43
CA LEU A 263 -1.80 -24.05 -4.13
C LEU A 263 -0.35 -24.51 -3.95
N GLU A 264 -0.03 -25.73 -4.38
CA GLU A 264 1.34 -26.28 -4.33
C GLU A 264 2.30 -25.49 -5.22
N LYS A 265 1.86 -25.10 -6.41
CA LYS A 265 2.64 -24.26 -7.33
C LYS A 265 3.00 -22.93 -6.71
N ASP A 266 2.05 -22.29 -5.99
CA ASP A 266 2.32 -21.04 -5.28
C ASP A 266 3.31 -21.24 -4.13
N LEU A 267 3.20 -22.33 -3.38
CA LEU A 267 4.14 -22.65 -2.29
C LEU A 267 5.58 -22.79 -2.79
N GLN A 268 5.80 -23.33 -3.99
CA GLN A 268 7.13 -23.42 -4.60
C GLN A 268 7.71 -22.05 -4.97
N ARG A 269 6.87 -21.01 -5.05
CA ARG A 269 7.24 -19.64 -5.34
C ARG A 269 7.21 -18.74 -4.08
N ASP A 270 7.30 -19.31 -2.87
CA ASP A 270 7.34 -18.53 -1.63
C ASP A 270 8.53 -17.54 -1.65
N PRO A 271 8.26 -16.21 -1.67
CA PRO A 271 9.28 -15.19 -1.83
C PRO A 271 10.31 -15.17 -0.69
N ILE A 272 9.92 -15.55 0.54
CA ILE A 272 10.84 -15.61 1.68
C ILE A 272 11.83 -16.75 1.49
N ILE A 273 11.34 -17.92 1.05
CA ILE A 273 12.20 -19.09 0.80
C ILE A 273 13.14 -18.79 -0.37
N LEU A 274 12.63 -18.23 -1.47
CA LEU A 274 13.44 -17.87 -2.63
C LEU A 274 14.52 -16.85 -2.30
N PHE A 275 14.19 -15.79 -1.57
CA PHE A 275 15.14 -14.76 -1.15
C PHE A 275 16.23 -15.34 -0.23
N LYS A 276 15.82 -16.12 0.78
CA LYS A 276 16.73 -16.80 1.70
C LYS A 276 17.71 -17.70 0.95
N ASN A 277 17.19 -18.58 0.10
CA ASN A 277 18.01 -19.53 -0.65
C ASN A 277 18.99 -18.82 -1.59
N ASN A 278 18.57 -17.75 -2.26
CA ASN A 278 19.45 -16.95 -3.10
C ASN A 278 20.61 -16.35 -2.28
N CYS A 279 20.32 -15.74 -1.14
CA CYS A 279 21.37 -15.16 -0.28
C CYS A 279 22.31 -16.21 0.34
N VAL A 280 21.82 -17.42 0.63
CA VAL A 280 22.66 -18.55 1.12
C VAL A 280 23.55 -19.08 0.00
N ASN A 281 23.00 -19.33 -1.18
CA ASN A 281 23.76 -19.84 -2.33
C ASN A 281 24.89 -18.90 -2.76
N GLU A 282 24.65 -17.59 -2.62
CA GLU A 282 25.67 -16.56 -2.89
C GLU A 282 26.61 -16.30 -1.69
N ASN A 283 26.57 -17.13 -0.66
CA ASN A 283 27.37 -17.03 0.57
C ASN A 283 27.26 -15.67 1.29
N ILE A 284 26.10 -15.00 1.17
CA ILE A 284 25.80 -13.76 1.90
C ILE A 284 25.26 -14.07 3.30
N PHE A 285 24.31 -15.01 3.40
CA PHE A 285 23.74 -15.46 4.66
C PHE A 285 24.38 -16.77 5.13
N THR A 286 24.49 -16.92 6.43
CA THR A 286 24.75 -18.19 7.11
C THR A 286 23.46 -18.69 7.78
N ASP A 287 23.37 -19.98 8.06
CA ASP A 287 22.25 -20.54 8.82
C ASP A 287 22.07 -19.86 10.17
N ASN A 288 23.17 -19.48 10.82
CA ASN A 288 23.13 -18.76 12.09
C ASN A 288 22.52 -17.34 11.95
N ASP A 289 22.78 -16.63 10.87
CA ASP A 289 22.14 -15.34 10.60
C ASP A 289 20.61 -15.50 10.51
N ILE A 290 20.15 -16.51 9.78
CA ILE A 290 18.74 -16.82 9.56
C ILE A 290 18.06 -17.18 10.89
N VAL A 291 18.57 -18.19 11.58
CA VAL A 291 18.02 -18.65 12.87
C VAL A 291 17.93 -17.53 13.89
N LYS A 292 18.96 -16.67 13.94
CA LYS A 292 18.99 -15.52 14.85
C LYS A 292 17.87 -14.52 14.53
N ILE A 293 17.67 -14.18 13.24
CA ILE A 293 16.63 -13.23 12.83
C ILE A 293 15.25 -13.82 13.13
N GLU A 294 14.98 -15.06 12.69
CA GLU A 294 13.69 -15.71 12.87
C GLU A 294 13.30 -15.82 14.35
N LYS A 295 14.26 -16.20 15.22
CA LYS A 295 14.06 -16.25 16.67
C LYS A 295 13.77 -14.87 17.27
N GLN A 296 14.51 -13.84 16.86
CA GLN A 296 14.29 -12.48 17.35
C GLN A 296 12.93 -11.91 16.92
N VAL A 297 12.56 -12.11 15.66
CA VAL A 297 11.29 -11.63 15.11
C VAL A 297 10.11 -12.33 15.80
N ASN A 298 10.12 -13.66 15.91
CA ASN A 298 9.04 -14.39 16.56
C ASN A 298 8.87 -13.94 18.01
N LYS A 299 9.99 -13.80 18.76
CA LYS A 299 9.94 -13.30 20.14
C LYS A 299 9.34 -11.91 20.21
N GLN A 300 9.76 -10.98 19.31
CA GLN A 300 9.27 -9.60 19.30
C GLN A 300 7.76 -9.56 19.00
N ILE A 301 7.28 -10.34 18.03
CA ILE A 301 5.86 -10.39 17.68
C ILE A 301 5.02 -10.98 18.81
N ASP A 302 5.53 -11.99 19.52
CA ASP A 302 4.85 -12.55 20.69
C ASP A 302 4.71 -11.50 21.81
N GLU A 303 5.79 -10.78 22.11
CA GLU A 303 5.80 -9.68 23.09
C GLU A 303 4.87 -8.53 22.67
N ASP A 304 4.91 -8.15 21.41
CA ASP A 304 4.05 -7.09 20.87
C ASP A 304 2.57 -7.46 20.86
N ALA A 305 2.23 -8.74 20.63
CA ALA A 305 0.88 -9.22 20.69
C ALA A 305 0.30 -9.16 22.12
N ILE A 306 1.09 -9.63 23.12
CA ILE A 306 0.70 -9.53 24.54
C ILE A 306 0.50 -8.08 24.93
N TRP A 307 1.45 -7.20 24.56
CA TRP A 307 1.36 -5.77 24.85
C TRP A 307 0.12 -5.13 24.21
N ALA A 308 -0.20 -5.45 22.94
CA ALA A 308 -1.35 -4.89 22.24
C ALA A 308 -2.68 -5.38 22.81
N GLU A 309 -2.75 -6.63 23.30
CA GLU A 309 -3.94 -7.16 24.00
C GLU A 309 -4.25 -6.40 25.29
N ASP A 310 -3.24 -5.89 25.97
CA ASP A 310 -3.36 -5.15 27.23
C ASP A 310 -3.71 -3.65 27.04
N GLN A 311 -3.81 -3.18 25.82
CA GLN A 311 -4.16 -1.78 25.55
C GLN A 311 -5.67 -1.55 25.67
N ASP A 312 -6.03 -0.29 26.01
CA ASP A 312 -7.42 0.13 26.21
C ASP A 312 -8.26 0.03 24.92
N HIS A 313 -9.54 -0.27 25.10
CA HIS A 313 -10.54 -0.13 24.04
C HIS A 313 -10.91 1.34 23.85
N PRO A 314 -11.33 1.76 22.63
CA PRO A 314 -11.87 3.09 22.39
C PRO A 314 -13.10 3.34 23.28
N ASP A 315 -13.21 4.59 23.82
CA ASP A 315 -14.44 5.00 24.50
C ASP A 315 -15.59 5.10 23.49
N ALA A 316 -16.68 4.39 23.73
CA ALA A 316 -17.85 4.38 22.88
C ALA A 316 -18.44 5.78 22.60
N ASN A 317 -18.31 6.71 23.54
CA ASN A 317 -18.77 8.10 23.37
C ASN A 317 -17.96 8.84 22.30
N THR A 318 -16.79 8.37 21.90
CA THR A 318 -15.95 8.97 20.86
C THR A 318 -16.23 8.45 19.45
N ALA A 319 -17.21 7.57 19.29
CA ALA A 319 -17.51 6.91 18.00
C ALA A 319 -17.83 7.89 16.86
N LEU A 320 -18.44 9.03 17.20
CA LEU A 320 -18.80 10.08 16.23
C LEU A 320 -17.72 11.17 16.05
N ASN A 321 -16.60 11.10 16.80
CA ASN A 321 -15.51 12.06 16.65
C ASN A 321 -14.78 11.82 15.32
N TYR A 322 -14.24 12.88 14.74
CA TYR A 322 -13.44 12.87 13.52
C TYR A 322 -14.18 12.38 12.24
N VAL A 323 -15.53 12.38 12.25
CA VAL A 323 -16.32 12.11 11.03
C VAL A 323 -16.16 13.27 10.03
N TYR A 324 -16.06 14.48 10.55
CA TYR A 324 -15.76 15.70 9.79
C TYR A 324 -14.59 16.43 10.46
N SER A 325 -13.93 17.32 9.71
CA SER A 325 -12.93 18.21 10.29
C SER A 325 -13.54 19.09 11.38
N GLU A 326 -12.89 19.17 12.54
CA GLU A 326 -13.26 20.11 13.62
C GLU A 326 -12.72 21.52 13.33
N GLU A 327 -11.80 21.67 12.38
CA GLU A 327 -11.34 22.98 11.94
C GLU A 327 -12.48 23.68 11.18
N ASN A 328 -12.99 24.75 11.78
CA ASN A 328 -13.86 25.70 11.08
C ASN A 328 -13.03 26.37 9.97
N THR A 329 -12.99 25.74 8.80
CA THR A 329 -12.31 26.26 7.61
C THR A 329 -13.03 27.44 6.97
N GLY A 330 -14.17 27.84 7.54
CA GLY A 330 -14.92 29.04 7.17
C GLY A 330 -14.97 30.06 8.30
N THR A 331 -14.30 31.17 8.18
CA THR A 331 -14.88 32.39 8.71
C THR A 331 -16.28 32.45 8.12
N GLU A 332 -17.32 32.42 8.98
CA GLU A 332 -18.67 32.80 8.53
C GLU A 332 -18.52 34.16 7.85
N THR A 333 -18.39 34.13 6.53
CA THR A 333 -18.55 35.34 5.75
C THR A 333 -20.00 35.72 5.99
N LYS A 334 -20.24 36.77 6.79
CA LYS A 334 -21.57 37.33 6.91
C LYS A 334 -22.07 37.51 5.48
N LEU A 335 -23.03 36.69 5.10
CA LEU A 335 -23.70 36.82 3.82
C LEU A 335 -24.25 38.25 3.79
N VAL A 336 -23.58 39.14 3.07
CA VAL A 336 -24.10 40.45 2.74
C VAL A 336 -25.26 40.15 1.82
N ASN A 337 -26.47 40.23 2.36
CA ASN A 337 -27.71 40.13 1.57
C ASN A 337 -27.71 41.31 0.57
N LYS A 338 -27.06 41.08 -0.58
CA LYS A 338 -27.30 41.92 -1.76
C LYS A 338 -28.62 41.48 -2.33
N SER A 339 -29.55 42.44 -2.37
CA SER A 339 -30.95 42.27 -2.74
C SER A 339 -31.21 41.86 -4.20
N GLU A 340 -30.24 41.42 -4.94
CA GLU A 340 -30.40 40.94 -6.31
C GLU A 340 -30.46 39.41 -6.32
N ASN A 341 -31.61 38.90 -6.79
CA ASN A 341 -31.76 37.47 -7.05
C ASN A 341 -30.87 37.12 -8.24
N ILE A 342 -29.86 36.27 -8.02
CA ILE A 342 -29.08 35.69 -9.10
C ILE A 342 -29.39 34.19 -9.22
N VAL A 343 -29.32 33.65 -10.43
CA VAL A 343 -29.46 32.21 -10.62
C VAL A 343 -28.23 31.49 -10.10
N MET A 344 -28.43 30.23 -9.65
CA MET A 344 -27.37 29.46 -8.99
C MET A 344 -26.10 29.32 -9.84
N VAL A 345 -26.22 29.23 -11.18
CA VAL A 345 -25.07 29.14 -12.09
C VAL A 345 -24.22 30.42 -12.02
N ASP A 346 -24.85 31.60 -11.98
CA ASP A 346 -24.11 32.85 -11.85
C ASP A 346 -23.48 33.01 -10.47
N ALA A 347 -24.17 32.56 -9.42
CA ALA A 347 -23.61 32.57 -8.08
C ALA A 347 -22.34 31.71 -7.97
N ILE A 348 -22.36 30.51 -8.58
CA ILE A 348 -21.20 29.61 -8.63
C ILE A 348 -20.06 30.25 -9.42
N ASN A 349 -20.35 30.80 -10.60
CA ASN A 349 -19.34 31.46 -11.44
C ASN A 349 -18.73 32.67 -10.72
N HIS A 350 -19.52 33.51 -10.06
CA HIS A 350 -19.01 34.63 -9.28
C HIS A 350 -18.10 34.18 -8.14
N ALA A 351 -18.52 33.15 -7.39
CA ALA A 351 -17.70 32.59 -6.29
C ALA A 351 -16.36 32.04 -6.81
N LEU A 352 -16.36 31.31 -7.93
CA LEU A 352 -15.16 30.79 -8.56
C LEU A 352 -14.23 31.93 -9.01
N HIS A 353 -14.76 32.96 -9.69
CA HIS A 353 -13.99 34.12 -10.12
C HIS A 353 -13.36 34.89 -8.93
N GLU A 354 -14.14 35.08 -7.87
CA GLU A 354 -13.66 35.78 -6.69
C GLU A 354 -12.54 35.00 -5.97
N GLU A 355 -12.69 33.66 -5.85
CA GLU A 355 -11.67 32.85 -5.21
C GLU A 355 -10.41 32.71 -6.08
N MET A 356 -10.55 32.53 -7.39
CA MET A 356 -9.41 32.51 -8.31
C MET A 356 -8.64 33.82 -8.32
N ALA A 357 -9.31 34.96 -8.13
CA ALA A 357 -8.67 36.26 -8.02
C ALA A 357 -7.88 36.45 -6.71
N LYS A 358 -8.26 35.74 -5.63
CA LYS A 358 -7.65 35.84 -4.31
C LYS A 358 -6.60 34.76 -4.04
N ASN A 359 -6.69 33.64 -4.72
CA ASN A 359 -5.90 32.44 -4.45
C ASN A 359 -5.15 31.98 -5.68
N GLU A 360 -3.86 32.28 -5.77
CA GLU A 360 -3.00 31.87 -6.90
C GLU A 360 -2.86 30.33 -7.07
N LYS A 361 -3.33 29.54 -6.10
CA LYS A 361 -3.29 28.07 -6.13
C LYS A 361 -4.59 27.43 -6.61
N MET A 362 -5.58 28.23 -6.98
CA MET A 362 -6.88 27.76 -7.46
C MET A 362 -6.98 27.73 -8.98
#